data_599e39641a992fc5a2c63ce3552a31a5
#
_entry.id   599e39641a992fc5a2c63ce3552a31a5
#
_cell.length_a   1.000
_cell.length_b   1.000
_cell.length_c   1.000
_cell.angle_alpha   90.00
_cell.angle_beta   90.00
_cell.angle_gamma   90.00
#
_symmetry.space_group_name_H-M   'P 1'
#
loop_
_entity.id
_entity.type
_entity.pdbx_description
1 polymer ?
#
loop_
_entity_poly.entity_id
_entity_poly.type
_entity_poly.pdbx_seq_one_letter_code
_entity_poly.pdbx_strand_id
1 'polypeptide(L)'
;MTLDSAIVTRTRIPLLFLSTFDCPSDNKQAQFYARKLPSDIGRWSSTLPFHVTQALSVNALGNREIGEQFHADYLLTGDLQLLDGGIRASVVISEARGRRQLWARTYQFDGADTSILIDKLAGNIAIAVALSFDQFERERLKDVPEDQLDAWGLTARSMGLSVRTNQEAREWLRISRLAVQRDGDYAEAHANLANGILAILLASFDCDISDEDLKREALHHCDRAMILDENSVYNLYRGSRVHRILGNRILALQLAERVDEMTQGRSVSTLYQALIANGKSQQVVDHARAHTKEITNLAKGAAILTKGSAILATAQVIVGMYGEAEAELRGCISRSPSGYLLWMRLANVLALQGKSDEAREALAEAIRIGPADWGLEAFLRRLRITWRGNPDILHPKTSGLRSLEVERAPLDRLWDQAHEGASASTDQLAKLSSRQKSVLKIALTGKLNKVIADELNIAEGTVKAHLSAVFKVLGVKNRTEAVYLLSQRQAAPDFKRP
;
A
#
# COMPACT_ATOMS: atom_id res chain seq x y z
N MET A 1 39.12 -28.34 -11.22
CA MET A 1 38.52 -27.49 -12.27
C MET A 1 37.24 -26.94 -11.71
N THR A 2 37.31 -25.75 -11.22
CA THR A 2 36.26 -24.95 -10.59
C THR A 2 35.23 -24.62 -11.65
N LEU A 3 34.03 -25.16 -11.50
CA LEU A 3 32.83 -24.63 -12.17
C LEU A 3 32.53 -23.30 -11.53
N ASP A 4 33.13 -22.26 -12.10
CA ASP A 4 32.79 -20.89 -11.82
C ASP A 4 31.28 -20.71 -12.02
N SER A 5 30.66 -20.45 -10.93
CA SER A 5 29.32 -19.91 -10.82
C SER A 5 29.29 -18.52 -11.44
N ALA A 6 29.28 -18.41 -12.75
CA ALA A 6 28.68 -17.27 -13.39
C ALA A 6 27.19 -17.35 -13.06
N ILE A 7 26.82 -16.86 -11.88
CA ILE A 7 25.49 -16.33 -11.63
C ILE A 7 25.38 -15.21 -12.65
N VAL A 8 24.87 -15.53 -13.84
CA VAL A 8 24.45 -14.55 -14.80
C VAL A 8 23.45 -13.69 -14.05
N THR A 9 23.87 -12.51 -13.64
CA THR A 9 23.06 -11.51 -12.99
C THR A 9 22.01 -11.09 -14.01
N ARG A 10 20.89 -11.82 -13.96
CA ARG A 10 19.80 -11.61 -14.87
C ARG A 10 19.03 -10.39 -14.41
N THR A 11 18.96 -9.41 -15.26
CA THR A 11 18.34 -8.11 -14.98
C THR A 11 17.01 -7.92 -15.72
N ARG A 12 16.59 -8.90 -16.52
CA ARG A 12 15.31 -8.91 -17.24
C ARG A 12 14.15 -9.32 -16.34
N ILE A 13 12.94 -8.95 -16.75
CA ILE A 13 11.70 -9.41 -16.12
C ILE A 13 11.71 -10.93 -16.00
N PRO A 14 11.56 -11.47 -14.79
CA PRO A 14 11.64 -12.91 -14.57
C PRO A 14 10.41 -13.64 -15.12
N LEU A 15 10.61 -14.85 -15.58
CA LEU A 15 9.58 -15.71 -16.13
C LEU A 15 9.23 -16.83 -15.15
N LEU A 16 7.98 -16.84 -14.69
CA LEU A 16 7.41 -17.94 -13.93
C LEU A 16 6.71 -18.91 -14.86
N PHE A 17 7.16 -20.17 -14.86
CA PHE A 17 6.50 -21.24 -15.57
C PHE A 17 5.52 -21.96 -14.64
N LEU A 18 4.27 -22.10 -15.07
CA LEU A 18 3.24 -22.87 -14.38
C LEU A 18 3.15 -24.27 -14.97
N SER A 19 3.60 -25.27 -14.23
CA SER A 19 3.46 -26.69 -14.62
C SER A 19 2.06 -27.19 -14.35
N THR A 20 1.65 -28.24 -15.05
CA THR A 20 0.45 -29.01 -14.68
C THR A 20 0.65 -29.63 -13.30
N PHE A 21 -0.44 -29.68 -12.52
CA PHE A 21 -0.42 -30.29 -11.20
C PHE A 21 -0.50 -31.82 -11.34
N ASP A 22 0.27 -32.52 -10.53
CA ASP A 22 0.17 -33.97 -10.44
C ASP A 22 -1.17 -34.34 -9.79
N CYS A 23 -1.77 -35.41 -10.31
CA CYS A 23 -3.01 -35.93 -9.74
C CYS A 23 -2.87 -37.48 -9.69
N PRO A 24 -2.56 -38.06 -8.53
CA PRO A 24 -2.38 -39.49 -8.37
C PRO A 24 -3.70 -40.29 -8.44
N SER A 25 -4.82 -39.64 -8.71
CA SER A 25 -6.14 -40.24 -8.75
C SER A 25 -6.57 -40.59 -10.17
N ASP A 26 -7.23 -41.77 -10.36
CA ASP A 26 -7.91 -42.14 -11.60
C ASP A 26 -9.20 -41.34 -11.85
N ASN A 27 -9.59 -40.46 -10.94
CA ASN A 27 -10.76 -39.63 -11.08
C ASN A 27 -10.58 -38.59 -12.20
N LYS A 28 -11.33 -38.75 -13.29
CA LYS A 28 -11.26 -37.84 -14.46
C LYS A 28 -11.51 -36.39 -14.14
N GLN A 29 -12.38 -36.09 -13.17
CA GLN A 29 -12.65 -34.71 -12.72
C GLN A 29 -11.43 -34.12 -12.01
N ALA A 30 -10.75 -34.89 -11.15
CA ALA A 30 -9.53 -34.43 -10.48
C ALA A 30 -8.42 -34.14 -11.51
N GLN A 31 -8.22 -35.05 -12.48
CA GLN A 31 -7.25 -34.85 -13.57
C GLN A 31 -7.59 -33.61 -14.42
N PHE A 32 -8.87 -33.37 -14.70
CA PHE A 32 -9.30 -32.15 -15.42
C PHE A 32 -8.92 -30.89 -14.65
N TYR A 33 -9.22 -30.82 -13.36
CA TYR A 33 -8.89 -29.66 -12.54
C TYR A 33 -7.38 -29.47 -12.35
N ALA A 34 -6.62 -30.55 -12.19
CA ALA A 34 -5.16 -30.49 -12.08
C ALA A 34 -4.50 -29.89 -13.33
N ARG A 35 -5.05 -30.18 -14.51
CA ARG A 35 -4.60 -29.59 -15.79
C ARG A 35 -5.07 -28.14 -15.97
N LYS A 36 -6.26 -27.81 -15.48
CA LYS A 36 -6.86 -26.47 -15.61
C LYS A 36 -6.27 -25.48 -14.63
N LEU A 37 -5.87 -25.90 -13.45
CA LEU A 37 -5.42 -25.03 -12.35
C LEU A 37 -4.30 -24.07 -12.72
N PRO A 38 -3.24 -24.45 -13.49
CA PRO A 38 -2.24 -23.49 -13.95
C PRO A 38 -2.81 -22.33 -14.76
N SER A 39 -3.79 -22.61 -15.65
CA SER A 39 -4.47 -21.57 -16.43
C SER A 39 -5.28 -20.62 -15.53
N ASP A 40 -5.95 -21.16 -14.53
CA ASP A 40 -6.71 -20.37 -13.58
C ASP A 40 -5.75 -19.50 -12.70
N ILE A 41 -4.62 -20.05 -12.26
CA ILE A 41 -3.57 -19.30 -11.56
C ILE A 41 -3.00 -18.18 -12.47
N GLY A 42 -2.70 -18.50 -13.73
CA GLY A 42 -2.20 -17.52 -14.71
C GLY A 42 -3.17 -16.36 -14.91
N ARG A 43 -4.47 -16.65 -14.98
CA ARG A 43 -5.51 -15.62 -15.09
C ARG A 43 -5.57 -14.71 -13.85
N TRP A 44 -5.41 -15.25 -12.65
CA TRP A 44 -5.28 -14.48 -11.43
C TRP A 44 -3.97 -13.69 -11.38
N SER A 45 -2.90 -14.22 -11.98
CA SER A 45 -1.56 -13.63 -11.98
C SER A 45 -1.40 -12.50 -12.99
N SER A 46 -2.36 -12.28 -13.91
CA SER A 46 -2.32 -11.21 -14.91
C SER A 46 -2.26 -9.79 -14.32
N THR A 47 -2.52 -9.66 -13.02
CA THR A 47 -2.41 -8.38 -12.28
C THR A 47 -1.02 -8.17 -11.65
N LEU A 48 -0.08 -9.08 -11.88
CA LEU A 48 1.20 -9.11 -11.19
C LEU A 48 2.34 -8.60 -12.08
N PRO A 49 3.39 -7.99 -11.49
CA PRO A 49 4.48 -7.35 -12.24
C PRO A 49 5.56 -8.35 -12.69
N PHE A 50 5.19 -9.55 -13.15
CA PHE A 50 6.11 -10.53 -13.72
C PHE A 50 5.45 -11.34 -14.83
N HIS A 51 6.25 -11.90 -15.73
CA HIS A 51 5.73 -12.71 -16.81
C HIS A 51 5.37 -14.11 -16.31
N VAL A 52 4.18 -14.55 -16.71
CA VAL A 52 3.70 -15.93 -16.45
C VAL A 52 3.54 -16.65 -17.78
N THR A 53 4.11 -17.83 -17.89
CA THR A 53 3.90 -18.72 -19.03
C THR A 53 3.49 -20.10 -18.57
N GLN A 54 2.78 -20.82 -19.42
CA GLN A 54 2.43 -22.22 -19.19
C GLN A 54 2.53 -23.01 -20.49
N ALA A 55 2.82 -24.31 -20.38
CA ALA A 55 2.70 -25.23 -21.48
C ALA A 55 1.73 -26.36 -21.11
N LEU A 56 0.89 -26.75 -22.06
CA LEU A 56 -0.18 -27.73 -21.86
C LEU A 56 0.31 -29.19 -21.82
N SER A 57 1.60 -29.47 -22.07
CA SER A 57 2.13 -30.83 -22.20
C SER A 57 3.58 -30.91 -21.77
N VAL A 58 3.86 -30.86 -20.48
CA VAL A 58 5.25 -30.91 -19.98
C VAL A 58 5.49 -32.05 -18.99
N ASN A 59 4.54 -32.97 -18.85
CA ASN A 59 4.58 -34.05 -17.85
C ASN A 59 5.79 -35.01 -17.98
N ALA A 60 6.61 -34.90 -19.03
CA ALA A 60 7.78 -35.76 -19.27
C ALA A 60 9.12 -35.05 -19.06
N LEU A 61 9.13 -33.70 -18.89
CA LEU A 61 10.36 -32.91 -18.77
C LEU A 61 10.73 -32.67 -17.30
N GLY A 62 12.01 -32.81 -17.00
CA GLY A 62 12.53 -32.40 -15.68
C GLY A 62 12.57 -30.90 -15.52
N ASN A 63 12.57 -30.38 -14.28
CA ASN A 63 12.57 -28.96 -13.98
C ASN A 63 13.68 -28.17 -14.71
N ARG A 64 14.85 -28.78 -14.90
CA ARG A 64 15.97 -28.16 -15.62
C ARG A 64 15.67 -28.01 -17.11
N GLU A 65 15.10 -29.06 -17.72
CA GLU A 65 14.74 -29.07 -19.14
C GLU A 65 13.64 -28.05 -19.43
N ILE A 66 12.66 -27.89 -18.53
CA ILE A 66 11.66 -26.84 -18.60
C ILE A 66 12.33 -25.45 -18.53
N GLY A 67 13.25 -25.25 -17.58
CA GLY A 67 13.98 -23.99 -17.43
C GLY A 67 14.79 -23.63 -18.68
N GLU A 68 15.43 -24.62 -19.31
CA GLU A 68 16.23 -24.43 -20.53
C GLU A 68 15.34 -24.20 -21.76
N GLN A 69 14.32 -25.04 -21.96
CA GLN A 69 13.44 -24.96 -23.12
C GLN A 69 12.55 -23.73 -23.16
N PHE A 70 11.99 -23.31 -22.00
CA PHE A 70 11.07 -22.19 -21.91
C PHE A 70 11.75 -20.90 -21.39
N HIS A 71 13.06 -20.94 -21.16
CA HIS A 71 13.81 -19.83 -20.55
C HIS A 71 13.20 -19.38 -19.22
N ALA A 72 12.54 -20.30 -18.52
CA ALA A 72 11.92 -20.03 -17.24
C ALA A 72 12.98 -19.80 -16.16
N ASP A 73 12.64 -18.95 -15.24
CA ASP A 73 13.47 -18.58 -14.11
C ASP A 73 13.02 -19.28 -12.86
N TYR A 74 11.71 -19.39 -12.75
CA TYR A 74 11.02 -20.04 -11.67
C TYR A 74 9.99 -21.03 -12.20
N LEU A 75 9.74 -22.07 -11.39
CA LEU A 75 8.76 -23.10 -11.67
C LEU A 75 7.77 -23.14 -10.52
N LEU A 76 6.48 -23.15 -10.84
CA LEU A 76 5.42 -23.49 -9.92
C LEU A 76 4.93 -24.89 -10.28
N THR A 77 5.06 -25.80 -9.34
CA THR A 77 4.63 -27.19 -9.43
C THR A 77 3.72 -27.53 -8.27
N GLY A 78 3.01 -28.64 -8.33
CA GLY A 78 2.17 -29.08 -7.21
C GLY A 78 1.42 -30.36 -7.50
N ASP A 79 0.68 -30.82 -6.49
CA ASP A 79 -0.28 -31.93 -6.59
C ASP A 79 -1.69 -31.44 -6.19
N LEU A 80 -2.70 -32.08 -6.76
CA LEU A 80 -4.11 -31.83 -6.45
C LEU A 80 -4.83 -33.14 -6.13
N GLN A 81 -5.52 -33.17 -5.01
CA GLN A 81 -6.35 -34.26 -4.53
C GLN A 81 -7.78 -33.77 -4.30
N LEU A 82 -8.76 -34.47 -4.86
CA LEU A 82 -10.15 -34.30 -4.46
C LEU A 82 -10.43 -35.21 -3.25
N LEU A 83 -11.04 -34.63 -2.23
CA LEU A 83 -11.43 -35.28 -0.99
C LEU A 83 -12.96 -35.42 -0.96
N ASP A 84 -13.47 -36.31 -0.12
CA ASP A 84 -14.90 -36.38 0.17
C ASP A 84 -15.34 -35.06 0.84
N GLY A 85 -15.98 -34.18 0.06
CA GLY A 85 -16.42 -32.87 0.51
C GLY A 85 -15.35 -31.76 0.50
N GLY A 86 -14.28 -31.87 -0.31
CA GLY A 86 -13.28 -30.83 -0.38
C GLY A 86 -12.15 -31.05 -1.38
N ILE A 87 -11.14 -30.22 -1.31
CA ILE A 87 -9.91 -30.32 -2.10
C ILE A 87 -8.66 -30.11 -1.23
N ARG A 88 -7.57 -30.75 -1.59
CA ARG A 88 -6.25 -30.51 -1.05
C ARG A 88 -5.24 -30.31 -2.17
N ALA A 89 -4.36 -29.32 -2.04
CA ALA A 89 -3.27 -29.10 -3.00
C ALA A 89 -1.99 -28.73 -2.26
N SER A 90 -0.88 -29.34 -2.67
CA SER A 90 0.45 -28.91 -2.26
C SER A 90 1.09 -28.17 -3.42
N VAL A 91 1.69 -27.04 -3.16
CA VAL A 91 2.22 -26.11 -4.17
C VAL A 91 3.64 -25.75 -3.80
N VAL A 92 4.53 -25.76 -4.78
CA VAL A 92 5.97 -25.47 -4.60
C VAL A 92 6.41 -24.48 -5.65
N ILE A 93 7.19 -23.47 -5.25
CA ILE A 93 7.96 -22.60 -6.13
C ILE A 93 9.44 -22.96 -5.98
N SER A 94 10.11 -23.18 -7.10
CA SER A 94 11.54 -23.47 -7.15
C SER A 94 12.25 -22.67 -8.24
N GLU A 95 13.54 -22.47 -8.08
CA GLU A 95 14.39 -21.98 -9.16
C GLU A 95 14.50 -23.02 -10.26
N ALA A 96 14.29 -22.62 -11.52
CA ALA A 96 14.30 -23.54 -12.65
C ALA A 96 15.70 -24.17 -12.87
N ARG A 97 16.78 -23.40 -12.69
CA ARG A 97 18.16 -23.86 -12.95
C ARG A 97 18.83 -24.49 -11.73
N GLY A 98 18.55 -23.99 -10.53
CA GLY A 98 19.24 -24.37 -9.29
C GLY A 98 18.56 -25.48 -8.49
N ARG A 99 17.35 -25.88 -8.82
CA ARG A 99 16.49 -26.81 -8.04
C ARG A 99 16.26 -26.36 -6.58
N ARG A 100 16.61 -25.14 -6.22
CA ARG A 100 16.38 -24.63 -4.87
C ARG A 100 14.88 -24.38 -4.71
N GLN A 101 14.26 -25.05 -3.75
CA GLN A 101 12.90 -24.74 -3.34
C GLN A 101 12.91 -23.41 -2.61
N LEU A 102 12.12 -22.47 -3.09
CA LEU A 102 12.00 -21.14 -2.52
C LEU A 102 10.82 -21.04 -1.57
N TRP A 103 9.72 -21.73 -1.91
CA TRP A 103 8.51 -21.70 -1.14
C TRP A 103 7.70 -22.97 -1.37
N ALA A 104 6.99 -23.43 -0.32
CA ALA A 104 6.02 -24.51 -0.41
C ALA A 104 4.85 -24.27 0.54
N ARG A 105 3.66 -24.64 0.12
CA ARG A 105 2.45 -24.53 0.94
C ARG A 105 1.42 -25.59 0.56
N THR A 106 0.74 -26.12 1.57
CA THR A 106 -0.42 -26.98 1.37
C THR A 106 -1.69 -26.18 1.67
N TYR A 107 -2.67 -26.31 0.78
CA TYR A 107 -4.00 -25.75 0.91
C TYR A 107 -5.00 -26.87 1.07
N GLN A 108 -5.99 -26.65 1.93
CA GLN A 108 -7.14 -27.51 2.07
C GLN A 108 -8.39 -26.67 2.19
N PHE A 109 -9.41 -27.00 1.42
CA PHE A 109 -10.70 -26.34 1.44
C PHE A 109 -11.81 -27.38 1.49
N ASP A 110 -12.78 -27.15 2.35
CA ASP A 110 -13.97 -27.96 2.49
C ASP A 110 -15.16 -27.27 1.81
N GLY A 111 -16.02 -28.05 1.18
CA GLY A 111 -17.21 -27.57 0.46
C GLY A 111 -17.65 -28.54 -0.64
N ALA A 112 -18.93 -28.48 -0.99
CA ALA A 112 -19.55 -29.41 -1.96
C ALA A 112 -19.27 -29.03 -3.42
N ASP A 113 -19.05 -27.73 -3.73
CA ASP A 113 -18.81 -27.27 -5.11
C ASP A 113 -17.30 -27.20 -5.41
N THR A 114 -16.80 -28.25 -6.06
CA THR A 114 -15.40 -28.36 -6.44
C THR A 114 -14.94 -27.20 -7.35
N SER A 115 -15.81 -26.68 -8.23
CA SER A 115 -15.43 -25.60 -9.16
C SER A 115 -15.13 -24.32 -8.39
N ILE A 116 -15.95 -23.97 -7.41
CA ILE A 116 -15.74 -22.83 -6.52
C ILE A 116 -14.45 -23.00 -5.70
N LEU A 117 -14.21 -24.22 -5.20
CA LEU A 117 -13.00 -24.51 -4.43
C LEU A 117 -11.72 -24.38 -5.27
N ILE A 118 -11.74 -24.78 -6.53
CA ILE A 118 -10.62 -24.65 -7.47
C ILE A 118 -10.34 -23.18 -7.79
N ASP A 119 -11.36 -22.37 -8.10
CA ASP A 119 -11.14 -20.93 -8.36
C ASP A 119 -10.56 -20.23 -7.11
N LYS A 120 -11.06 -20.58 -5.94
CA LYS A 120 -10.54 -20.10 -4.66
C LYS A 120 -9.08 -20.54 -4.42
N LEU A 121 -8.74 -21.77 -4.75
CA LEU A 121 -7.38 -22.29 -4.68
C LEU A 121 -6.46 -21.51 -5.61
N ALA A 122 -6.87 -21.33 -6.87
CA ALA A 122 -6.10 -20.58 -7.87
C ALA A 122 -5.81 -19.13 -7.40
N GLY A 123 -6.81 -18.43 -6.89
CA GLY A 123 -6.64 -17.08 -6.34
C GLY A 123 -5.69 -17.02 -5.14
N ASN A 124 -5.81 -17.97 -4.21
CA ASN A 124 -4.91 -18.02 -3.04
C ASN A 124 -3.47 -18.32 -3.44
N ILE A 125 -3.26 -19.22 -4.44
CA ILE A 125 -1.93 -19.51 -4.97
C ILE A 125 -1.36 -18.26 -5.65
N ALA A 126 -2.10 -17.60 -6.52
CA ALA A 126 -1.64 -16.41 -7.23
C ALA A 126 -1.20 -15.30 -6.27
N ILE A 127 -1.97 -15.04 -5.23
CA ILE A 127 -1.63 -14.06 -4.18
C ILE A 127 -0.34 -14.47 -3.45
N ALA A 128 -0.23 -15.73 -3.05
CA ALA A 128 0.95 -16.22 -2.34
C ALA A 128 2.20 -16.16 -3.23
N VAL A 129 2.06 -16.49 -4.52
CA VAL A 129 3.10 -16.35 -5.54
C VAL A 129 3.57 -14.91 -5.64
N ALA A 130 2.63 -13.96 -5.77
CA ALA A 130 2.94 -12.54 -5.87
C ALA A 130 3.77 -12.02 -4.69
N LEU A 131 3.33 -12.33 -3.47
CA LEU A 131 4.00 -11.89 -2.26
C LEU A 131 5.40 -12.52 -2.10
N SER A 132 5.53 -13.80 -2.43
CA SER A 132 6.79 -14.52 -2.32
C SER A 132 7.78 -14.10 -3.39
N PHE A 133 7.29 -13.89 -4.61
CA PHE A 133 8.09 -13.51 -5.76
C PHE A 133 8.77 -12.17 -5.58
N ASP A 134 8.03 -11.17 -5.11
CA ASP A 134 8.55 -9.85 -4.78
C ASP A 134 9.69 -9.93 -3.73
N GLN A 135 9.56 -10.81 -2.75
CA GLN A 135 10.61 -11.05 -1.76
C GLN A 135 11.85 -11.72 -2.37
N PHE A 136 11.67 -12.75 -3.22
CA PHE A 136 12.78 -13.47 -3.84
C PHE A 136 13.59 -12.58 -4.77
N GLU A 137 12.91 -11.78 -5.58
CA GLU A 137 13.57 -10.87 -6.52
C GLU A 137 14.28 -9.72 -5.79
N ARG A 138 13.69 -9.18 -4.74
CA ARG A 138 14.36 -8.18 -3.91
C ARG A 138 15.65 -8.72 -3.29
N GLU A 139 15.61 -9.91 -2.73
CA GLU A 139 16.80 -10.52 -2.13
C GLU A 139 17.86 -10.85 -3.20
N ARG A 140 17.45 -11.33 -4.38
CA ARG A 140 18.34 -11.60 -5.51
C ARG A 140 19.01 -10.34 -6.04
N LEU A 141 18.29 -9.22 -6.11
CA LEU A 141 18.78 -7.97 -6.66
C LEU A 141 19.49 -7.08 -5.62
N LYS A 142 19.44 -7.43 -4.35
CA LYS A 142 19.91 -6.62 -3.24
C LYS A 142 21.35 -6.14 -3.38
N ASP A 143 22.25 -7.05 -3.75
CA ASP A 143 23.68 -6.80 -3.84
C ASP A 143 24.19 -6.57 -5.27
N VAL A 144 23.29 -6.54 -6.27
CA VAL A 144 23.64 -6.24 -7.66
C VAL A 144 23.99 -4.76 -7.79
N PRO A 145 25.15 -4.38 -8.34
CA PRO A 145 25.49 -2.98 -8.58
C PRO A 145 24.43 -2.27 -9.44
N GLU A 146 24.14 -1.00 -9.13
CA GLU A 146 23.06 -0.25 -9.77
C GLU A 146 23.28 -0.08 -11.28
N ASP A 147 24.52 0.07 -11.71
CA ASP A 147 24.91 0.17 -13.12
C ASP A 147 24.67 -1.11 -13.93
N GLN A 148 24.56 -2.25 -13.25
CA GLN A 148 24.25 -3.54 -13.86
C GLN A 148 22.75 -3.85 -13.87
N LEU A 149 21.92 -3.03 -13.22
CA LEU A 149 20.45 -3.21 -13.23
C LEU A 149 19.86 -2.60 -14.50
N ASP A 150 18.95 -3.34 -15.13
CA ASP A 150 18.04 -2.81 -16.15
C ASP A 150 16.86 -2.05 -15.54
N ALA A 151 15.93 -1.58 -16.37
CA ALA A 151 14.74 -0.87 -15.93
C ALA A 151 13.89 -1.71 -14.98
N TRP A 152 13.75 -3.01 -15.24
CA TRP A 152 13.01 -3.91 -14.37
C TRP A 152 13.69 -4.06 -13.00
N GLY A 153 15.00 -4.32 -12.98
CA GLY A 153 15.75 -4.49 -11.74
C GLY A 153 15.73 -3.23 -10.87
N LEU A 154 15.81 -2.04 -11.47
CA LEU A 154 15.68 -0.76 -10.78
C LEU A 154 14.26 -0.55 -10.24
N THR A 155 13.23 -0.92 -11.02
CA THR A 155 11.83 -0.86 -10.58
C THR A 155 11.58 -1.78 -9.40
N ALA A 156 12.04 -3.02 -9.47
CA ALA A 156 11.93 -4.00 -8.38
C ALA A 156 12.67 -3.52 -7.11
N ARG A 157 13.86 -2.93 -7.26
CA ARG A 157 14.62 -2.33 -6.16
C ARG A 157 13.86 -1.18 -5.50
N SER A 158 13.30 -0.24 -6.28
CA SER A 158 12.52 0.88 -5.75
C SER A 158 11.27 0.41 -5.02
N MET A 159 10.57 -0.59 -5.53
CA MET A 159 9.41 -1.20 -4.85
C MET A 159 9.78 -1.84 -3.50
N GLY A 160 11.02 -2.28 -3.34
CA GLY A 160 11.55 -2.86 -2.10
C GLY A 160 11.93 -1.84 -1.04
N LEU A 161 12.09 -0.57 -1.39
CA LEU A 161 12.50 0.47 -0.45
C LEU A 161 11.33 0.84 0.49
N SER A 162 11.63 0.86 1.78
CA SER A 162 10.73 1.41 2.78
C SER A 162 10.93 2.92 2.83
N VAL A 163 9.90 3.69 2.50
CA VAL A 163 9.96 5.15 2.51
C VAL A 163 9.34 5.68 3.80
N ARG A 164 10.18 6.10 4.74
CA ARG A 164 9.79 6.62 6.06
C ARG A 164 10.33 8.01 6.34
N THR A 165 11.34 8.46 5.56
CA THR A 165 12.02 9.73 5.73
C THR A 165 12.10 10.48 4.40
N ASN A 166 12.35 11.79 4.46
CA ASN A 166 12.57 12.61 3.26
C ASN A 166 13.76 12.12 2.44
N GLN A 167 14.82 11.64 3.09
CA GLN A 167 15.99 11.10 2.41
C GLN A 167 15.64 9.82 1.62
N GLU A 168 14.92 8.91 2.24
CA GLU A 168 14.45 7.67 1.58
C GLU A 168 13.48 7.97 0.44
N ALA A 169 12.65 9.01 0.57
CA ALA A 169 11.77 9.47 -0.51
C ALA A 169 12.55 10.01 -1.71
N ARG A 170 13.59 10.80 -1.48
CA ARG A 170 14.49 11.28 -2.56
C ARG A 170 15.21 10.14 -3.24
N GLU A 171 15.73 9.18 -2.48
CA GLU A 171 16.43 8.02 -3.02
C GLU A 171 15.46 7.14 -3.83
N TRP A 172 14.24 6.93 -3.33
CA TRP A 172 13.21 6.23 -4.06
C TRP A 172 12.91 6.91 -5.41
N LEU A 173 12.74 8.24 -5.42
CA LEU A 173 12.52 9.02 -6.65
C LEU A 173 13.69 8.88 -7.61
N ARG A 174 14.92 8.98 -7.11
CA ARG A 174 16.14 8.86 -7.91
C ARG A 174 16.19 7.52 -8.64
N ILE A 175 16.00 6.40 -7.91
CA ILE A 175 16.05 5.05 -8.47
C ILE A 175 14.89 4.83 -9.45
N SER A 176 13.68 5.28 -9.13
CA SER A 176 12.52 5.09 -10.00
C SER A 176 12.63 5.91 -11.29
N ARG A 177 13.20 7.12 -11.24
CA ARG A 177 13.52 7.92 -12.45
C ARG A 177 14.61 7.29 -13.28
N LEU A 178 15.64 6.71 -12.62
CA LEU A 178 16.69 5.98 -13.33
C LEU A 178 16.13 4.75 -14.05
N ALA A 179 15.14 4.06 -13.50
CA ALA A 179 14.45 2.96 -14.16
C ALA A 179 13.82 3.41 -15.49
N VAL A 180 13.08 4.52 -15.45
CA VAL A 180 12.46 5.12 -16.66
C VAL A 180 13.52 5.60 -17.65
N GLN A 181 14.64 6.17 -17.19
CA GLN A 181 15.75 6.59 -18.06
C GLN A 181 16.45 5.39 -18.74
N ARG A 182 16.53 4.26 -18.04
CA ARG A 182 17.17 3.05 -18.53
C ARG A 182 16.37 2.41 -19.66
N ASP A 183 15.05 2.44 -19.56
CA ASP A 183 14.12 2.00 -20.61
C ASP A 183 12.84 2.84 -20.56
N GLY A 184 12.74 3.80 -21.48
CA GLY A 184 11.58 4.70 -21.60
C GLY A 184 10.33 4.04 -22.21
N ASP A 185 10.40 2.79 -22.63
CA ASP A 185 9.28 2.02 -23.15
C ASP A 185 8.82 0.92 -22.17
N TYR A 186 9.45 0.84 -21.00
CA TYR A 186 9.02 -0.09 -19.94
C TYR A 186 7.85 0.50 -19.14
N ALA A 187 6.63 0.08 -19.47
CA ALA A 187 5.37 0.62 -18.94
C ALA A 187 5.28 0.56 -17.41
N GLU A 188 5.73 -0.54 -16.80
CA GLU A 188 5.66 -0.74 -15.36
C GLU A 188 6.58 0.20 -14.58
N ALA A 189 7.72 0.62 -15.14
CA ALA A 189 8.58 1.64 -14.52
C ALA A 189 7.85 2.98 -14.42
N HIS A 190 7.16 3.38 -15.49
CA HIS A 190 6.33 4.58 -15.51
C HIS A 190 5.17 4.49 -14.51
N ALA A 191 4.44 3.38 -14.48
CA ALA A 191 3.34 3.16 -13.56
C ALA A 191 3.81 3.14 -12.09
N ASN A 192 4.98 2.56 -11.82
CA ASN A 192 5.58 2.54 -10.51
C ASN A 192 5.97 3.95 -10.05
N LEU A 193 6.66 4.71 -10.90
CA LEU A 193 7.06 6.10 -10.61
C LEU A 193 5.83 6.97 -10.31
N ALA A 194 4.81 6.94 -11.16
CA ALA A 194 3.57 7.70 -10.95
C ALA A 194 2.91 7.36 -9.60
N ASN A 195 2.78 6.08 -9.30
CA ASN A 195 2.14 5.61 -8.07
C ASN A 195 2.95 5.91 -6.81
N GLY A 196 4.27 5.86 -6.88
CA GLY A 196 5.14 6.18 -5.75
C GLY A 196 5.20 7.67 -5.46
N ILE A 197 5.18 8.53 -6.49
CA ILE A 197 5.03 9.98 -6.33
C ILE A 197 3.75 10.29 -5.54
N LEU A 198 2.64 9.60 -5.82
CA LEU A 198 1.43 9.75 -5.00
C LEU A 198 1.66 9.37 -3.54
N ALA A 199 2.41 8.31 -3.26
CA ALA A 199 2.71 7.92 -1.89
C ALA A 199 3.53 9.00 -1.16
N ILE A 200 4.48 9.61 -1.84
CA ILE A 200 5.28 10.73 -1.36
C ILE A 200 4.39 11.94 -1.05
N LEU A 201 3.51 12.34 -1.98
CA LEU A 201 2.56 13.43 -1.78
C LEU A 201 1.61 13.16 -0.61
N LEU A 202 1.08 11.95 -0.50
CA LEU A 202 0.15 11.55 0.57
C LEU A 202 0.83 11.50 1.95
N ALA A 203 2.12 11.20 2.01
CA ALA A 203 2.92 11.21 3.22
C ALA A 203 3.54 12.61 3.50
N SER A 204 3.46 13.51 2.52
CA SER A 204 4.05 14.86 2.57
C SER A 204 5.56 14.86 2.84
N PHE A 205 6.27 13.93 2.21
CA PHE A 205 7.72 13.95 2.23
C PHE A 205 8.25 15.14 1.42
N ASP A 206 9.25 15.82 1.97
CA ASP A 206 9.97 16.88 1.28
C ASP A 206 11.07 16.27 0.41
N CYS A 207 10.89 16.39 -0.90
CA CYS A 207 11.84 15.91 -1.90
C CYS A 207 12.56 17.05 -2.65
N ASP A 208 12.52 18.27 -2.11
CA ASP A 208 13.06 19.48 -2.75
C ASP A 208 12.41 19.82 -4.12
N ILE A 209 11.19 19.31 -4.33
CA ILE A 209 10.38 19.48 -5.54
C ILE A 209 9.00 19.96 -5.11
N SER A 210 8.40 20.87 -5.85
CA SER A 210 7.05 21.35 -5.54
C SER A 210 6.00 20.25 -5.70
N ASP A 211 4.96 20.26 -4.87
CA ASP A 211 3.82 19.34 -4.99
C ASP A 211 3.18 19.40 -6.39
N GLU A 212 3.15 20.58 -7.03
CA GLU A 212 2.56 20.74 -8.37
C GLU A 212 3.44 20.11 -9.46
N ASP A 213 4.76 20.17 -9.33
CA ASP A 213 5.67 19.49 -10.25
C ASP A 213 5.59 17.97 -10.07
N LEU A 214 5.54 17.49 -8.83
CA LEU A 214 5.34 16.07 -8.54
C LEU A 214 4.00 15.56 -9.08
N LYS A 215 2.91 16.32 -8.96
CA LYS A 215 1.62 15.95 -9.53
C LYS A 215 1.66 15.87 -11.05
N ARG A 216 2.33 16.84 -11.70
CA ARG A 216 2.49 16.88 -13.15
C ARG A 216 3.31 15.68 -13.64
N GLU A 217 4.40 15.37 -12.95
CA GLU A 217 5.24 14.21 -13.21
C GLU A 217 4.46 12.90 -13.06
N ALA A 218 3.68 12.76 -11.98
CA ALA A 218 2.85 11.59 -11.75
C ALA A 218 1.82 11.36 -12.86
N LEU A 219 1.14 12.43 -13.32
CA LEU A 219 0.20 12.34 -14.44
C LEU A 219 0.90 11.95 -15.73
N HIS A 220 2.01 12.63 -16.08
CA HIS A 220 2.78 12.32 -17.28
C HIS A 220 3.18 10.84 -17.35
N HIS A 221 3.75 10.30 -16.26
CA HIS A 221 4.18 8.91 -16.24
C HIS A 221 3.00 7.93 -16.17
N CYS A 222 1.91 8.30 -15.51
CA CYS A 222 0.68 7.52 -15.54
C CYS A 222 0.12 7.36 -16.94
N ASP A 223 0.01 8.47 -17.68
CA ASP A 223 -0.50 8.47 -19.06
C ASP A 223 0.44 7.70 -19.99
N ARG A 224 1.75 7.88 -19.83
CA ARG A 224 2.74 7.14 -20.62
C ARG A 224 2.66 5.64 -20.41
N ALA A 225 2.49 5.17 -19.16
CA ALA A 225 2.32 3.75 -18.84
C ALA A 225 1.09 3.15 -19.55
N MET A 226 -0.01 3.88 -19.58
CA MET A 226 -1.25 3.45 -20.25
C MET A 226 -1.13 3.44 -21.77
N ILE A 227 -0.33 4.34 -22.36
CA ILE A 227 -0.04 4.34 -23.80
C ILE A 227 0.85 3.16 -24.18
N LEU A 228 1.85 2.85 -23.36
CA LEU A 228 2.80 1.76 -23.63
C LEU A 228 2.18 0.38 -23.51
N ASP A 229 1.27 0.19 -22.55
CA ASP A 229 0.50 -1.05 -22.39
C ASP A 229 -0.91 -0.74 -21.88
N GLU A 230 -1.83 -0.53 -22.81
CA GLU A 230 -3.23 -0.20 -22.54
C GLU A 230 -4.06 -1.36 -21.98
N ASN A 231 -3.56 -2.58 -22.06
CA ASN A 231 -4.23 -3.80 -21.62
C ASN A 231 -3.66 -4.35 -20.31
N SER A 232 -2.62 -3.74 -19.76
CA SER A 232 -2.08 -4.11 -18.47
C SER A 232 -3.06 -3.75 -17.34
N VAL A 233 -3.62 -4.77 -16.71
CA VAL A 233 -4.47 -4.59 -15.52
C VAL A 233 -3.72 -3.84 -14.42
N TYR A 234 -2.42 -4.08 -14.29
CA TYR A 234 -1.55 -3.39 -13.35
C TYR A 234 -1.47 -1.88 -13.61
N ASN A 235 -1.25 -1.48 -14.87
CA ASN A 235 -1.17 -0.08 -15.26
C ASN A 235 -2.52 0.61 -15.12
N LEU A 236 -3.61 -0.03 -15.57
CA LEU A 236 -4.98 0.48 -15.44
C LEU A 236 -5.39 0.68 -13.97
N TYR A 237 -5.06 -0.29 -13.09
CA TYR A 237 -5.29 -0.17 -11.65
C TYR A 237 -4.56 1.02 -11.04
N ARG A 238 -3.28 1.20 -11.36
CA ARG A 238 -2.48 2.33 -10.88
C ARG A 238 -2.96 3.65 -11.48
N GLY A 239 -3.31 3.64 -12.77
CA GLY A 239 -3.91 4.77 -13.47
C GLY A 239 -5.20 5.25 -12.80
N SER A 240 -6.12 4.35 -12.52
CA SER A 240 -7.34 4.69 -11.78
C SER A 240 -7.03 5.36 -10.44
N ARG A 241 -6.04 4.86 -9.70
CA ARG A 241 -5.63 5.45 -8.41
C ARG A 241 -5.05 6.85 -8.59
N VAL A 242 -4.14 7.05 -9.57
CA VAL A 242 -3.50 8.34 -9.86
C VAL A 242 -4.54 9.38 -10.22
N HIS A 243 -5.37 9.10 -11.23
CA HIS A 243 -6.41 10.02 -11.69
C HIS A 243 -7.44 10.33 -10.60
N ARG A 244 -7.82 9.36 -9.79
CA ARG A 244 -8.75 9.56 -8.67
C ARG A 244 -8.19 10.53 -7.63
N ILE A 245 -6.93 10.39 -7.25
CA ILE A 245 -6.29 11.22 -6.22
C ILE A 245 -5.96 12.61 -6.77
N LEU A 246 -5.59 12.71 -8.04
CA LEU A 246 -5.25 13.98 -8.68
C LEU A 246 -6.46 14.72 -9.26
N GLY A 247 -7.68 14.19 -9.12
CA GLY A 247 -8.94 14.89 -9.33
C GLY A 247 -9.68 14.52 -10.62
N ASN A 248 -9.12 13.73 -11.52
CA ASN A 248 -9.82 13.25 -12.71
C ASN A 248 -10.66 12.00 -12.39
N ARG A 249 -11.78 12.23 -11.69
CA ARG A 249 -12.63 11.16 -11.14
C ARG A 249 -13.36 10.35 -12.21
N ILE A 250 -13.70 10.99 -13.34
CA ILE A 250 -14.42 10.32 -14.44
C ILE A 250 -13.49 9.29 -15.06
N LEU A 251 -12.29 9.69 -15.48
CA LEU A 251 -11.31 8.77 -16.05
C LEU A 251 -10.93 7.67 -15.05
N ALA A 252 -10.78 8.02 -13.77
CA ALA A 252 -10.50 7.04 -12.72
C ALA A 252 -11.59 5.96 -12.63
N LEU A 253 -12.87 6.32 -12.81
CA LEU A 253 -13.98 5.37 -12.83
C LEU A 253 -13.94 4.49 -14.08
N GLN A 254 -13.75 5.06 -15.26
CA GLN A 254 -13.64 4.30 -16.51
C GLN A 254 -12.51 3.27 -16.46
N LEU A 255 -11.34 3.66 -15.94
CA LEU A 255 -10.22 2.75 -15.76
C LEU A 255 -10.54 1.64 -14.74
N ALA A 256 -11.24 1.98 -13.65
CA ALA A 256 -11.65 1.01 -12.64
C ALA A 256 -12.68 0.02 -13.16
N GLU A 257 -13.64 0.46 -13.96
CA GLU A 257 -14.65 -0.39 -14.62
C GLU A 257 -13.94 -1.36 -15.59
N ARG A 258 -12.99 -0.87 -16.38
CA ARG A 258 -12.19 -1.73 -17.27
C ARG A 258 -11.37 -2.77 -16.49
N VAL A 259 -10.74 -2.40 -15.37
CA VAL A 259 -10.05 -3.34 -14.49
C VAL A 259 -11.01 -4.38 -13.95
N ASP A 260 -12.20 -3.98 -13.53
CA ASP A 260 -13.21 -4.89 -12.97
C ASP A 260 -13.70 -5.90 -14.02
N GLU A 261 -13.98 -5.43 -15.24
CA GLU A 261 -14.34 -6.27 -16.38
C GLU A 261 -13.22 -7.29 -16.71
N MET A 262 -11.98 -6.82 -16.88
CA MET A 262 -10.84 -7.69 -17.20
C MET A 262 -10.55 -8.71 -16.11
N THR A 263 -10.79 -8.36 -14.85
CA THR A 263 -10.59 -9.25 -13.70
C THR A 263 -11.84 -10.03 -13.32
N GLN A 264 -12.95 -9.88 -14.06
CA GLN A 264 -14.23 -10.52 -13.79
C GLN A 264 -14.70 -10.32 -12.34
N GLY A 265 -14.69 -9.07 -11.86
CA GLY A 265 -15.12 -8.69 -10.52
C GLY A 265 -14.10 -8.99 -9.40
N ARG A 266 -12.90 -9.49 -9.72
CA ARG A 266 -11.90 -9.86 -8.70
C ARG A 266 -11.17 -8.66 -8.10
N SER A 267 -11.20 -7.51 -8.77
CA SER A 267 -10.55 -6.27 -8.33
C SER A 267 -11.53 -5.21 -7.83
N VAL A 268 -12.64 -5.62 -7.23
CA VAL A 268 -13.73 -4.73 -6.76
C VAL A 268 -13.25 -3.56 -5.89
N SER A 269 -12.12 -3.70 -5.19
CA SER A 269 -11.61 -2.63 -4.35
C SER A 269 -11.26 -1.36 -5.13
N THR A 270 -10.83 -1.49 -6.40
CA THR A 270 -10.52 -0.36 -7.29
C THR A 270 -11.81 0.31 -7.75
N LEU A 271 -12.77 -0.48 -8.20
CA LEU A 271 -14.08 -0.02 -8.60
C LEU A 271 -14.79 0.73 -7.46
N TYR A 272 -14.83 0.14 -6.26
CA TYR A 272 -15.47 0.77 -5.09
C TYR A 272 -14.84 2.11 -4.74
N GLN A 273 -13.51 2.23 -4.77
CA GLN A 273 -12.85 3.51 -4.51
C GLN A 273 -13.20 4.57 -5.56
N ALA A 274 -13.28 4.17 -6.83
CA ALA A 274 -13.64 5.07 -7.91
C ALA A 274 -15.12 5.48 -7.86
N LEU A 275 -16.04 4.56 -7.55
CA LEU A 275 -17.47 4.83 -7.35
C LEU A 275 -17.67 5.82 -6.17
N ILE A 276 -17.03 5.57 -5.03
CA ILE A 276 -17.09 6.47 -3.88
C ILE A 276 -16.60 7.89 -4.27
N ALA A 277 -15.48 7.98 -4.98
CA ALA A 277 -14.93 9.26 -5.42
C ALA A 277 -15.88 10.04 -6.35
N ASN A 278 -16.74 9.34 -7.07
CA ASN A 278 -17.78 9.89 -7.93
C ASN A 278 -19.14 10.09 -7.23
N GLY A 279 -19.20 9.97 -5.90
CA GLY A 279 -20.45 10.15 -5.12
C GLY A 279 -21.41 8.96 -5.20
N LYS A 280 -20.98 7.83 -5.77
CA LYS A 280 -21.82 6.64 -6.02
C LYS A 280 -21.71 5.61 -4.87
N SER A 281 -21.64 6.06 -3.60
CA SER A 281 -21.44 5.17 -2.45
C SER A 281 -22.58 4.15 -2.26
N GLN A 282 -23.82 4.52 -2.61
CA GLN A 282 -24.94 3.59 -2.54
C GLN A 282 -24.77 2.41 -3.50
N GLN A 283 -24.26 2.66 -4.72
CA GLN A 283 -23.99 1.59 -5.69
C GLN A 283 -22.94 0.58 -5.15
N VAL A 284 -21.98 1.04 -4.36
CA VAL A 284 -21.00 0.15 -3.70
C VAL A 284 -21.69 -0.78 -2.71
N VAL A 285 -22.59 -0.25 -1.90
CA VAL A 285 -23.35 -1.03 -0.91
C VAL A 285 -24.27 -2.05 -1.60
N ASP A 286 -24.98 -1.63 -2.62
CA ASP A 286 -25.89 -2.49 -3.37
C ASP A 286 -25.14 -3.62 -4.09
N HIS A 287 -24.03 -3.29 -4.74
CA HIS A 287 -23.17 -4.28 -5.39
C HIS A 287 -22.60 -5.28 -4.38
N ALA A 288 -22.08 -4.80 -3.24
CA ALA A 288 -21.56 -5.67 -2.20
C ALA A 288 -22.63 -6.63 -1.66
N ARG A 289 -23.87 -6.16 -1.43
CA ARG A 289 -24.98 -7.00 -0.97
C ARG A 289 -25.37 -8.07 -2.00
N ALA A 290 -25.41 -7.70 -3.29
CA ALA A 290 -25.71 -8.64 -4.37
C ALA A 290 -24.65 -9.75 -4.48
N HIS A 291 -23.39 -9.44 -4.24
CA HIS A 291 -22.26 -10.35 -4.44
C HIS A 291 -21.65 -10.88 -3.13
N THR A 292 -22.29 -10.66 -1.97
CA THR A 292 -21.76 -11.08 -0.64
C THR A 292 -21.40 -12.56 -0.59
N LYS A 293 -22.20 -13.44 -1.18
CA LYS A 293 -21.93 -14.89 -1.22
C LYS A 293 -20.70 -15.22 -2.06
N GLU A 294 -20.50 -14.55 -3.19
CA GLU A 294 -19.38 -14.75 -4.08
C GLU A 294 -18.10 -14.17 -3.48
N ILE A 295 -18.13 -12.95 -2.97
CA ILE A 295 -17.01 -12.27 -2.32
C ILE A 295 -16.54 -13.04 -1.07
N THR A 296 -17.46 -13.54 -0.24
CA THR A 296 -17.14 -14.34 0.95
C THR A 296 -16.51 -15.68 0.58
N ASN A 297 -16.96 -16.29 -0.51
CA ASN A 297 -16.42 -17.54 -1.00
C ASN A 297 -15.04 -17.38 -1.68
N LEU A 298 -14.85 -16.31 -2.45
CA LEU A 298 -13.60 -16.02 -3.17
C LEU A 298 -12.45 -15.62 -2.25
N ALA A 299 -12.71 -15.08 -1.10
CA ALA A 299 -11.78 -14.24 -0.38
C ALA A 299 -11.49 -14.69 1.06
N LYS A 300 -11.15 -15.95 1.31
CA LYS A 300 -10.43 -16.31 2.56
C LYS A 300 -8.92 -15.99 2.52
N GLY A 301 -8.44 -15.27 1.51
CA GLY A 301 -7.14 -14.60 1.50
C GLY A 301 -7.23 -13.30 2.30
N ALA A 302 -6.70 -13.28 3.54
CA ALA A 302 -6.94 -12.23 4.53
C ALA A 302 -6.73 -10.77 4.07
N ALA A 303 -5.72 -10.49 3.24
CA ALA A 303 -5.35 -9.12 2.90
C ALA A 303 -6.28 -8.44 1.86
N ILE A 304 -6.71 -9.16 0.83
CA ILE A 304 -7.58 -8.60 -0.24
C ILE A 304 -8.99 -8.39 0.30
N LEU A 305 -9.52 -9.34 1.08
CA LEU A 305 -10.79 -9.19 1.78
C LEU A 305 -10.79 -7.98 2.71
N THR A 306 -9.76 -7.87 3.54
CA THR A 306 -9.66 -6.76 4.48
C THR A 306 -9.69 -5.41 3.77
N LYS A 307 -9.04 -5.30 2.61
CA LYS A 307 -9.04 -4.06 1.83
C LYS A 307 -10.43 -3.78 1.22
N GLY A 308 -11.08 -4.77 0.64
CA GLY A 308 -12.43 -4.64 0.08
C GLY A 308 -13.46 -4.27 1.14
N SER A 309 -13.50 -4.98 2.27
CA SER A 309 -14.38 -4.71 3.40
C SER A 309 -14.14 -3.32 4.02
N ALA A 310 -12.88 -2.90 4.15
CA ALA A 310 -12.58 -1.56 4.67
C ALA A 310 -13.04 -0.42 3.73
N ILE A 311 -13.10 -0.67 2.42
CA ILE A 311 -13.65 0.29 1.45
C ILE A 311 -15.18 0.26 1.49
N LEU A 312 -15.79 -0.91 1.61
CA LEU A 312 -17.24 -1.06 1.81
C LEU A 312 -17.69 -0.32 3.07
N ALA A 313 -17.02 -0.53 4.20
CA ALA A 313 -17.30 0.23 5.43
C ALA A 313 -17.21 1.75 5.21
N THR A 314 -16.32 2.22 4.33
CA THR A 314 -16.28 3.63 3.96
C THR A 314 -17.53 4.08 3.22
N ALA A 315 -18.02 3.29 2.27
CA ALA A 315 -19.28 3.60 1.55
C ALA A 315 -20.48 3.59 2.51
N GLN A 316 -20.56 2.60 3.39
CA GLN A 316 -21.61 2.48 4.42
C GLN A 316 -21.62 3.69 5.37
N VAL A 317 -20.46 4.19 5.79
CA VAL A 317 -20.38 5.43 6.60
C VAL A 317 -20.95 6.63 5.84
N ILE A 318 -20.64 6.76 4.54
CA ILE A 318 -21.11 7.88 3.73
C ILE A 318 -22.65 7.85 3.57
N VAL A 319 -23.24 6.67 3.48
CA VAL A 319 -24.70 6.50 3.36
C VAL A 319 -25.42 6.34 4.70
N GLY A 320 -24.72 6.53 5.83
CA GLY A 320 -25.30 6.53 7.17
C GLY A 320 -25.51 5.15 7.83
N MET A 321 -24.98 4.08 7.24
CA MET A 321 -25.12 2.69 7.71
C MET A 321 -24.03 2.32 8.74
N TYR A 322 -23.99 3.04 9.86
CA TYR A 322 -22.89 2.96 10.82
C TYR A 322 -22.74 1.59 11.50
N GLY A 323 -23.86 0.89 11.78
CA GLY A 323 -23.83 -0.44 12.40
C GLY A 323 -23.18 -1.49 11.50
N GLU A 324 -23.50 -1.49 10.20
CA GLU A 324 -22.90 -2.38 9.21
C GLU A 324 -21.40 -2.04 9.02
N ALA A 325 -21.07 -0.75 8.96
CA ALA A 325 -19.68 -0.29 8.84
C ALA A 325 -18.82 -0.71 10.05
N GLU A 326 -19.39 -0.66 11.26
CA GLU A 326 -18.72 -1.16 12.47
C GLU A 326 -18.43 -2.65 12.38
N ALA A 327 -19.44 -3.46 11.99
CA ALA A 327 -19.28 -4.90 11.85
C ALA A 327 -18.17 -5.27 10.82
N GLU A 328 -18.15 -4.60 9.67
CA GLU A 328 -17.12 -4.79 8.64
C GLU A 328 -15.73 -4.43 9.17
N LEU A 329 -15.59 -3.31 9.88
CA LEU A 329 -14.29 -2.87 10.41
C LEU A 329 -13.79 -3.78 11.53
N ARG A 330 -14.65 -4.25 12.43
CA ARG A 330 -14.29 -5.24 13.46
C ARG A 330 -13.83 -6.55 12.81
N GLY A 331 -14.52 -7.00 11.76
CA GLY A 331 -14.10 -8.13 10.94
C GLY A 331 -12.75 -7.92 10.24
N CYS A 332 -12.46 -6.71 9.76
CA CYS A 332 -11.16 -6.36 9.20
C CYS A 332 -10.05 -6.40 10.25
N ILE A 333 -10.30 -5.83 11.42
CA ILE A 333 -9.37 -5.78 12.54
C ILE A 333 -9.04 -7.19 13.06
N SER A 334 -10.02 -8.07 13.17
CA SER A 334 -9.78 -9.47 13.59
C SER A 334 -8.83 -10.21 12.65
N ARG A 335 -8.84 -9.88 11.36
CA ARG A 335 -7.93 -10.45 10.35
C ARG A 335 -6.58 -9.74 10.28
N SER A 336 -6.51 -8.46 10.66
CA SER A 336 -5.31 -7.62 10.58
C SER A 336 -5.26 -6.67 11.79
N PRO A 337 -4.94 -7.16 12.99
CA PRO A 337 -4.95 -6.36 14.21
C PRO A 337 -3.99 -5.18 14.22
N SER A 338 -2.87 -5.29 13.50
CA SER A 338 -1.85 -4.24 13.36
C SER A 338 -2.22 -3.13 12.37
N GLY A 339 -3.42 -3.17 11.80
CA GLY A 339 -3.88 -2.17 10.82
C GLY A 339 -4.35 -0.88 11.49
N TYR A 340 -3.46 0.03 11.89
CA TYR A 340 -3.81 1.28 12.58
C TYR A 340 -4.87 2.13 11.85
N LEU A 341 -4.89 2.13 10.51
CA LEU A 341 -5.91 2.82 9.74
C LEU A 341 -7.31 2.21 9.89
N LEU A 342 -7.41 0.92 10.22
CA LEU A 342 -8.70 0.27 10.49
C LEU A 342 -9.24 0.73 11.83
N TRP A 343 -8.39 0.82 12.83
CA TRP A 343 -8.73 1.33 14.15
C TRP A 343 -9.15 2.81 14.10
N MET A 344 -8.47 3.65 13.31
CA MET A 344 -8.88 5.05 13.07
C MET A 344 -10.28 5.14 12.46
N ARG A 345 -10.59 4.27 11.49
CA ARG A 345 -11.92 4.24 10.87
C ARG A 345 -12.98 3.74 11.85
N LEU A 346 -12.66 2.72 12.65
CA LEU A 346 -13.55 2.23 13.69
C LEU A 346 -13.85 3.32 14.73
N ALA A 347 -12.85 4.05 15.19
CA ALA A 347 -13.04 5.18 16.10
C ALA A 347 -14.01 6.22 15.54
N ASN A 348 -13.87 6.57 14.24
CA ASN A 348 -14.80 7.48 13.58
C ASN A 348 -16.25 6.95 13.57
N VAL A 349 -16.44 5.68 13.24
CA VAL A 349 -17.76 5.06 13.17
C VAL A 349 -18.42 4.98 14.55
N LEU A 350 -17.67 4.58 15.57
CA LEU A 350 -18.15 4.52 16.95
C LEU A 350 -18.57 5.90 17.47
N ALA A 351 -17.77 6.93 17.19
CA ALA A 351 -18.11 8.30 17.56
C ALA A 351 -19.36 8.80 16.83
N LEU A 352 -19.57 8.45 15.54
CA LEU A 352 -20.78 8.76 14.80
C LEU A 352 -22.04 8.08 15.36
N GLN A 353 -21.85 6.97 16.06
CA GLN A 353 -22.92 6.26 16.78
C GLN A 353 -23.15 6.79 18.21
N GLY A 354 -22.36 7.75 18.67
CA GLY A 354 -22.40 8.26 20.03
C GLY A 354 -21.71 7.36 21.08
N LYS A 355 -20.98 6.32 20.64
CA LYS A 355 -20.22 5.39 21.51
C LYS A 355 -18.85 6.01 21.85
N SER A 356 -18.84 7.13 22.56
CA SER A 356 -17.64 7.96 22.76
C SER A 356 -16.49 7.25 23.47
N ASP A 357 -16.77 6.38 24.44
CA ASP A 357 -15.72 5.69 25.19
C ASP A 357 -15.04 4.62 24.33
N GLU A 358 -15.81 3.77 23.65
CA GLU A 358 -15.28 2.79 22.70
C GLU A 358 -14.52 3.47 21.54
N ALA A 359 -14.97 4.66 21.11
CA ALA A 359 -14.31 5.43 20.07
C ALA A 359 -12.93 5.94 20.52
N ARG A 360 -12.81 6.37 21.79
CA ARG A 360 -11.52 6.78 22.39
C ARG A 360 -10.57 5.60 22.53
N GLU A 361 -11.06 4.44 22.97
CA GLU A 361 -10.26 3.20 23.03
C GLU A 361 -9.73 2.79 21.66
N ALA A 362 -10.59 2.79 20.65
CA ALA A 362 -10.18 2.47 19.29
C ALA A 362 -9.15 3.48 18.72
N LEU A 363 -9.29 4.77 19.06
CA LEU A 363 -8.34 5.81 18.66
C LEU A 363 -7.00 5.64 19.36
N ALA A 364 -7.01 5.33 20.69
CA ALA A 364 -5.80 5.07 21.45
C ALA A 364 -5.03 3.87 20.89
N GLU A 365 -5.73 2.80 20.51
CA GLU A 365 -5.13 1.64 19.89
C GLU A 365 -4.54 1.97 18.51
N ALA A 366 -5.23 2.77 17.71
CA ALA A 366 -4.69 3.25 16.43
C ALA A 366 -3.39 4.04 16.59
N ILE A 367 -3.31 4.88 17.61
CA ILE A 367 -2.11 5.67 17.94
C ILE A 367 -0.99 4.75 18.43
N ARG A 368 -1.29 3.81 19.31
CA ARG A 368 -0.33 2.87 19.87
C ARG A 368 0.40 2.01 18.85
N ILE A 369 -0.33 1.52 17.83
CA ILE A 369 0.21 0.65 16.78
C ILE A 369 0.66 1.40 15.53
N GLY A 370 0.26 2.66 15.39
CA GLY A 370 0.65 3.50 14.25
C GLY A 370 2.11 3.92 14.28
N PRO A 371 2.65 4.42 13.16
CA PRO A 371 3.97 5.04 13.15
C PRO A 371 4.05 6.21 14.14
N ALA A 372 5.19 6.39 14.81
CA ALA A 372 5.39 7.44 15.81
C ALA A 372 5.10 8.86 15.30
N ASP A 373 5.23 9.08 14.00
CA ASP A 373 5.00 10.37 13.32
C ASP A 373 3.53 10.55 12.85
N TRP A 374 2.65 9.57 13.12
CA TRP A 374 1.28 9.52 12.64
C TRP A 374 0.29 9.79 13.77
N GLY A 375 -0.12 11.04 13.89
CA GLY A 375 -1.25 11.46 14.71
C GLY A 375 -2.53 11.61 13.89
N LEU A 376 -3.59 12.01 14.57
CA LEU A 376 -4.91 12.25 13.98
C LEU A 376 -4.84 13.28 12.83
N GLU A 377 -4.06 14.36 12.96
CA GLU A 377 -3.90 15.38 11.93
C GLU A 377 -3.26 14.82 10.63
N ALA A 378 -2.26 13.94 10.73
CA ALA A 378 -1.67 13.28 9.56
C ALA A 378 -2.70 12.40 8.86
N PHE A 379 -3.53 11.69 9.61
CA PHE A 379 -4.63 10.90 9.06
C PHE A 379 -5.69 11.77 8.37
N LEU A 380 -6.14 12.84 9.01
CA LEU A 380 -7.13 13.77 8.45
C LEU A 380 -6.58 14.46 7.19
N ARG A 381 -5.31 14.85 7.18
CA ARG A 381 -4.64 15.42 6.00
C ARG A 381 -4.60 14.41 4.86
N ARG A 382 -4.23 13.15 5.13
CA ARG A 382 -4.23 12.07 4.13
C ARG A 382 -5.63 11.86 3.55
N LEU A 383 -6.66 11.88 4.36
CA LEU A 383 -8.05 11.80 3.88
C LEU A 383 -8.41 12.99 2.99
N ARG A 384 -8.03 14.22 3.37
CA ARG A 384 -8.25 15.42 2.56
C ARG A 384 -7.59 15.31 1.18
N ILE A 385 -6.35 14.84 1.10
CA ILE A 385 -5.65 14.63 -0.17
C ILE A 385 -6.30 13.50 -0.97
N THR A 386 -6.57 12.35 -0.35
CA THR A 386 -7.13 11.17 -1.01
C THR A 386 -8.51 11.43 -1.64
N TRP A 387 -9.33 12.26 -0.99
CA TRP A 387 -10.72 12.52 -1.38
C TRP A 387 -10.98 13.97 -1.78
N ARG A 388 -9.95 14.64 -2.20
CA ARG A 388 -9.78 16.03 -2.57
C ARG A 388 -11.10 16.77 -2.85
N GLY A 389 -11.51 17.60 -1.88
CA GLY A 389 -12.54 18.61 -2.08
C GLY A 389 -13.98 18.11 -2.23
N ASN A 390 -14.27 16.83 -1.98
CA ASN A 390 -15.66 16.39 -1.89
C ASN A 390 -16.13 16.41 -0.41
N PRO A 391 -16.87 17.44 0.03
CA PRO A 391 -17.35 17.55 1.40
C PRO A 391 -18.28 16.41 1.78
N ASP A 392 -19.08 15.89 0.84
CA ASP A 392 -20.03 14.78 1.07
C ASP A 392 -19.31 13.47 1.43
N ILE A 393 -18.06 13.34 0.99
CA ILE A 393 -17.21 12.20 1.34
C ILE A 393 -16.40 12.47 2.60
N LEU A 394 -15.83 13.67 2.73
CA LEU A 394 -14.92 14.01 3.83
C LEU A 394 -15.65 14.18 5.15
N HIS A 395 -16.82 14.84 5.15
CA HIS A 395 -17.57 15.09 6.36
C HIS A 395 -17.94 13.81 7.10
N PRO A 396 -18.62 12.82 6.48
CA PRO A 396 -18.94 11.56 7.17
C PRO A 396 -17.71 10.78 7.64
N LYS A 397 -16.58 10.87 6.90
CA LYS A 397 -15.34 10.16 7.24
C LYS A 397 -14.55 10.77 8.40
N THR A 398 -14.86 11.99 8.78
CA THR A 398 -14.04 12.74 9.76
C THR A 398 -14.85 13.34 10.88
N SER A 399 -16.17 13.46 10.74
CA SER A 399 -17.02 14.15 11.72
C SER A 399 -17.01 13.49 13.09
N GLY A 400 -17.03 12.17 13.15
CA GLY A 400 -16.92 11.43 14.40
C GLY A 400 -15.59 11.67 15.11
N LEU A 401 -14.46 11.56 14.38
CA LEU A 401 -13.14 11.85 14.96
C LEU A 401 -13.02 13.32 15.40
N ARG A 402 -13.58 14.25 14.65
CA ARG A 402 -13.61 15.67 15.02
C ARG A 402 -14.44 15.94 16.27
N SER A 403 -15.52 15.21 16.50
CA SER A 403 -16.28 15.33 17.74
C SER A 403 -15.48 14.90 18.97
N LEU A 404 -14.56 13.92 18.80
CA LEU A 404 -13.64 13.51 19.86
C LEU A 404 -12.55 14.57 20.13
N GLU A 405 -12.17 15.38 19.12
CA GLU A 405 -11.19 16.47 19.26
C GLU A 405 -11.71 17.65 20.09
N VAL A 406 -13.02 17.88 20.13
CA VAL A 406 -13.61 18.98 20.91
C VAL A 406 -13.38 18.77 22.42
N GLU A 407 -13.11 17.54 22.84
CA GLU A 407 -12.67 17.20 24.20
C GLU A 407 -11.14 17.05 24.31
N ARG A 408 -10.38 18.05 23.84
CA ARG A 408 -8.91 18.02 23.69
C ARG A 408 -8.11 17.46 24.86
N ALA A 409 -8.52 17.72 26.09
CA ALA A 409 -7.81 17.28 27.29
C ALA A 409 -7.65 15.75 27.46
N PRO A 410 -8.62 14.90 27.06
CA PRO A 410 -8.46 13.44 27.10
C PRO A 410 -7.57 12.87 25.99
N LEU A 411 -7.59 13.46 24.77
CA LEU A 411 -6.79 12.98 23.64
C LEU A 411 -5.30 13.28 23.82
N ASP A 412 -4.97 14.44 24.40
CA ASP A 412 -3.60 14.79 24.75
C ASP A 412 -3.04 13.82 25.79
N ARG A 413 -3.86 13.39 26.76
CA ARG A 413 -3.48 12.37 27.74
C ARG A 413 -3.28 10.98 27.15
N LEU A 414 -4.12 10.58 26.18
CA LEU A 414 -3.97 9.30 25.46
C LEU A 414 -2.70 9.27 24.61
N TRP A 415 -2.37 10.42 23.99
CA TRP A 415 -1.12 10.59 23.27
C TRP A 415 0.08 10.50 24.21
N ASP A 416 0.04 11.18 25.35
CA ASP A 416 1.11 11.19 26.33
C ASP A 416 1.32 9.79 26.93
N GLN A 417 0.25 9.05 27.26
CA GLN A 417 0.31 7.68 27.75
C GLN A 417 0.87 6.70 26.70
N ALA A 418 0.56 6.88 25.43
CA ALA A 418 1.08 6.06 24.36
C ALA A 418 2.57 6.30 24.08
N HIS A 419 3.10 7.47 24.46
CA HIS A 419 4.46 7.93 24.15
C HIS A 419 5.24 8.36 25.41
N GLU A 420 4.89 7.87 26.62
CA GLU A 420 5.64 8.11 27.85
C GLU A 420 7.10 7.64 27.73
N GLY A 421 7.95 8.56 27.35
CA GLY A 421 9.40 8.40 27.20
C GLY A 421 10.09 9.58 26.51
N ALA A 422 9.33 10.47 25.86
CA ALA A 422 9.86 11.62 25.11
C ALA A 422 9.60 12.97 25.79
N SER A 423 9.73 13.10 27.13
CA SER A 423 9.63 14.39 27.80
C SER A 423 10.92 15.19 27.66
N ALA A 424 10.89 16.20 26.79
CA ALA A 424 11.96 17.19 26.75
C ALA A 424 11.88 18.11 27.99
N SER A 425 12.91 18.07 28.84
CA SER A 425 12.97 18.88 30.05
C SER A 425 12.98 20.40 29.74
N THR A 426 12.48 21.23 30.67
CA THR A 426 12.50 22.71 30.63
C THR A 426 13.91 23.26 30.37
N ASP A 427 14.95 22.50 30.66
CA ASP A 427 16.36 22.78 30.46
C ASP A 427 16.77 22.83 28.97
N GLN A 428 16.01 22.25 28.04
CA GLN A 428 16.37 22.26 26.62
C GLN A 428 16.13 23.62 25.92
N LEU A 429 15.09 24.36 26.30
CA LEU A 429 14.85 25.71 25.78
C LEU A 429 15.90 26.73 26.28
N ALA A 430 16.46 26.50 27.46
CA ALA A 430 17.54 27.31 28.00
C ALA A 430 18.83 27.17 27.16
N LYS A 431 19.05 26.05 26.50
CA LYS A 431 20.22 25.76 25.66
C LYS A 431 20.17 26.44 24.27
N LEU A 432 19.05 27.02 23.88
CA LEU A 432 18.90 27.73 22.61
C LEU A 432 19.48 29.14 22.69
N SER A 433 20.24 29.54 21.68
CA SER A 433 20.70 30.94 21.54
C SER A 433 19.52 31.87 21.30
N SER A 434 19.73 33.17 21.60
CA SER A 434 18.70 34.21 21.36
C SER A 434 18.20 34.22 19.91
N ARG A 435 19.09 33.95 18.94
CA ARG A 435 18.73 33.93 17.52
C ARG A 435 17.91 32.70 17.18
N GLN A 436 18.25 31.52 17.73
CA GLN A 436 17.48 30.30 17.59
C GLN A 436 16.09 30.43 18.19
N LYS A 437 15.97 31.08 19.36
CA LYS A 437 14.68 31.37 19.98
C LYS A 437 13.81 32.28 19.11
N SER A 438 14.40 33.32 18.48
CA SER A 438 13.69 34.22 17.57
C SER A 438 13.18 33.48 16.33
N VAL A 439 14.03 32.69 15.69
CA VAL A 439 13.62 31.88 14.54
C VAL A 439 12.53 30.89 14.92
N LEU A 440 12.66 30.20 16.05
CA LEU A 440 11.66 29.27 16.55
C LEU A 440 10.32 29.95 16.83
N LYS A 441 10.33 31.11 17.49
CA LYS A 441 9.12 31.88 17.79
C LYS A 441 8.31 32.20 16.54
N ILE A 442 8.96 32.69 15.48
CA ILE A 442 8.28 32.97 14.22
C ILE A 442 7.88 31.71 13.50
N ALA A 443 8.72 30.66 13.55
CA ALA A 443 8.39 29.36 12.99
C ALA A 443 7.10 28.78 13.59
N LEU A 444 6.88 28.89 14.89
CA LEU A 444 5.66 28.41 15.58
C LEU A 444 4.36 29.05 15.07
N THR A 445 4.42 30.25 14.44
CA THR A 445 3.24 30.87 13.83
C THR A 445 2.84 30.34 12.46
N GLY A 446 3.56 29.34 11.94
CA GLY A 446 3.25 28.71 10.65
C GLY A 446 3.90 29.38 9.43
N LYS A 447 4.69 30.45 9.57
CA LYS A 447 5.30 31.20 8.47
C LYS A 447 6.37 30.39 7.74
N LEU A 448 6.43 30.51 6.41
CA LEU A 448 7.45 29.85 5.58
C LEU A 448 8.87 30.37 5.90
N ASN A 449 9.89 29.56 5.68
CA ASN A 449 11.28 29.92 5.95
C ASN A 449 11.72 31.20 5.24
N LYS A 450 11.24 31.46 4.03
CA LYS A 450 11.48 32.71 3.29
C LYS A 450 10.92 33.92 4.04
N VAL A 451 9.71 33.84 4.57
CA VAL A 451 9.09 34.91 5.36
C VAL A 451 9.83 35.14 6.67
N ILE A 452 10.29 34.06 7.32
CA ILE A 452 11.15 34.14 8.53
C ILE A 452 12.48 34.84 8.22
N ALA A 453 13.06 34.50 7.07
CA ALA A 453 14.31 35.10 6.59
C ALA A 453 14.17 36.59 6.39
N ASP A 454 13.10 37.03 5.71
CA ASP A 454 12.79 38.43 5.46
C ASP A 454 12.54 39.19 6.77
N GLU A 455 11.72 38.64 7.70
CA GLU A 455 11.42 39.28 8.99
C GLU A 455 12.65 39.41 9.91
N LEU A 456 13.57 38.50 9.82
CA LEU A 456 14.79 38.50 10.64
C LEU A 456 16.03 39.08 9.93
N ASN A 457 15.86 39.48 8.67
CA ASN A 457 16.93 39.97 7.80
C ASN A 457 18.15 39.05 7.76
N ILE A 458 17.89 37.79 7.42
CA ILE A 458 18.92 36.72 7.26
C ILE A 458 18.62 35.87 6.03
N ALA A 459 19.60 35.12 5.55
CA ALA A 459 19.37 34.21 4.43
C ALA A 459 18.45 33.05 4.82
N GLU A 460 17.62 32.56 3.88
CA GLU A 460 16.75 31.41 4.09
C GLU A 460 17.51 30.14 4.53
N GLY A 461 18.71 29.93 3.96
CA GLY A 461 19.63 28.87 4.39
C GLY A 461 20.03 28.96 5.86
N THR A 462 20.16 30.19 6.38
CA THR A 462 20.46 30.44 7.80
C THR A 462 19.27 30.11 8.68
N VAL A 463 18.02 30.40 8.23
CA VAL A 463 16.79 29.98 8.92
C VAL A 463 16.73 28.46 9.02
N LYS A 464 16.99 27.74 7.91
CA LYS A 464 17.03 26.26 7.87
C LYS A 464 18.07 25.70 8.85
N ALA A 465 19.27 26.30 8.89
CA ALA A 465 20.33 25.89 9.81
C ALA A 465 19.95 26.10 11.28
N HIS A 466 19.33 27.26 11.61
CA HIS A 466 18.85 27.52 12.96
C HIS A 466 17.72 26.55 13.36
N LEU A 467 16.75 26.28 12.49
CA LEU A 467 15.68 25.33 12.78
C LEU A 467 16.21 23.91 12.97
N SER A 468 17.17 23.45 12.15
CA SER A 468 17.81 22.15 12.33
C SER A 468 18.53 22.04 13.67
N ALA A 469 19.25 23.08 14.08
CA ALA A 469 19.89 23.11 15.39
C ALA A 469 18.88 23.13 16.54
N VAL A 470 17.79 23.87 16.40
CA VAL A 470 16.69 23.92 17.38
C VAL A 470 16.05 22.53 17.51
N PHE A 471 15.71 21.87 16.39
CA PHE A 471 15.09 20.56 16.41
C PHE A 471 16.00 19.53 17.08
N LYS A 472 17.30 19.58 16.83
CA LYS A 472 18.28 18.73 17.51
C LYS A 472 18.32 18.97 19.03
N VAL A 473 18.27 20.21 19.47
CA VAL A 473 18.26 20.55 20.91
C VAL A 473 16.95 20.15 21.59
N LEU A 474 15.82 20.29 20.89
CA LEU A 474 14.50 19.90 21.41
C LEU A 474 14.25 18.40 21.33
N GLY A 475 15.10 17.63 20.65
CA GLY A 475 14.92 16.20 20.42
C GLY A 475 13.79 15.89 19.43
N VAL A 476 13.42 16.86 18.57
CA VAL A 476 12.35 16.74 17.57
C VAL A 476 12.92 16.66 16.16
N LYS A 477 12.23 16.02 15.26
CA LYS A 477 12.73 15.76 13.90
C LYS A 477 12.29 16.84 12.90
N ASN A 478 11.21 17.56 13.18
CA ASN A 478 10.64 18.53 12.26
C ASN A 478 9.90 19.65 12.99
N ARG A 479 9.49 20.65 12.20
CA ARG A 479 8.77 21.84 12.69
C ARG A 479 7.44 21.51 13.35
N THR A 480 6.70 20.54 12.82
CA THR A 480 5.39 20.13 13.34
C THR A 480 5.53 19.54 14.74
N GLU A 481 6.56 18.72 14.96
CA GLU A 481 6.89 18.20 16.29
C GLU A 481 7.33 19.32 17.26
N ALA A 482 8.11 20.28 16.77
CA ALA A 482 8.50 21.42 17.58
C ALA A 482 7.29 22.29 17.97
N VAL A 483 6.37 22.56 17.04
CA VAL A 483 5.10 23.23 17.32
C VAL A 483 4.29 22.46 18.34
N TYR A 484 4.16 21.15 18.16
CA TYR A 484 3.44 20.27 19.08
C TYR A 484 4.06 20.26 20.48
N LEU A 485 5.36 19.99 20.59
CA LEU A 485 6.09 19.98 21.85
C LEU A 485 5.94 21.29 22.65
N LEU A 486 5.92 22.43 21.96
CA LEU A 486 5.89 23.75 22.58
C LEU A 486 4.49 24.29 22.78
N SER A 487 3.49 23.87 22.00
CA SER A 487 2.08 24.20 22.26
C SER A 487 1.58 23.56 23.55
N GLN A 488 2.09 22.39 23.90
CA GLN A 488 1.83 21.72 25.18
C GLN A 488 2.37 22.51 26.39
N ARG A 489 3.47 23.27 26.20
CA ARG A 489 4.07 24.09 27.26
C ARG A 489 3.40 25.48 27.47
N GLN A 490 2.58 25.96 26.53
CA GLN A 490 1.82 27.18 26.68
C GLN A 490 0.64 27.07 27.65
N ALA A 491 0.32 25.86 28.11
CA ALA A 491 -0.56 25.62 29.26
C ALA A 491 0.12 25.87 30.62
N ALA A 492 1.42 26.13 30.67
CA ALA A 492 2.13 26.59 31.87
C ALA A 492 2.24 28.13 31.89
N PRO A 493 2.11 28.81 33.05
CA PRO A 493 1.69 30.21 33.13
C PRO A 493 2.70 31.31 32.74
N ASP A 494 3.84 31.01 32.11
CA ASP A 494 4.92 31.98 31.90
C ASP A 494 5.13 32.47 30.45
N PHE A 495 4.22 32.21 29.52
CA PHE A 495 4.28 32.77 28.18
C PHE A 495 3.06 33.69 27.91
N LYS A 496 3.09 34.94 28.43
CA LYS A 496 2.12 35.97 28.03
C LYS A 496 2.20 36.21 26.52
N ARG A 497 1.04 36.14 25.87
CA ARG A 497 0.86 36.59 24.47
C ARG A 497 1.13 38.08 24.37
N PRO A 498 1.72 38.57 23.26
CA PRO A 498 1.56 39.98 22.90
C PRO A 498 0.15 40.23 22.39
#